data_7f2fe2d61c415bb22ec5cd823fbf5fc0
#
_entry.id   7f2fe2d61c415bb22ec5cd823fbf5fc0
#
_cell.length_a   1.000
_cell.length_b   1.000
_cell.length_c   1.000
_cell.angle_alpha   90.00
_cell.angle_beta   90.00
_cell.angle_gamma   90.00
#
_symmetry.space_group_name_H-M   'P 1'
#
loop_
_entity.id
_entity.type
_entity.pdbx_description
1 polymer ?
#
loop_
_entity_poly.entity_id
_entity_poly.type
_entity_poly.pdbx_seq_one_letter_code
_entity_poly.pdbx_strand_id
1 'polypeptide(L)'
;RGIDFSAATNAIEISLWDIQGKLKNKPLSHLLSNKIKDKIPVYANTWSEKSPNIKALSERAVQLLDEGYGGIKIYPLQNRTIEEAVECVSSIRNSIGTKIPLMLDLACPDDLNLAIRLAPLVTKFQPYWYEEPVDGEDIQSLIEIRKLTELRVVTGEKQFEIPHFKQLLKESAVDIFNPDIA
;
A
#
# COMPACT_ATOMS: atom_id res chain seq x y z
N ARG A 1 7.22 20.65 -5.67
CA ARG A 1 8.18 19.94 -6.58
C ARG A 1 7.51 18.63 -6.96
N GLY A 2 7.52 18.27 -8.25
CA GLY A 2 6.81 17.07 -8.73
C GLY A 2 7.55 15.77 -8.40
N ILE A 3 6.85 14.65 -8.56
CA ILE A 3 7.36 13.29 -8.33
C ILE A 3 8.70 13.02 -9.02
N ASP A 4 8.84 13.42 -10.30
CA ASP A 4 10.06 13.20 -11.10
C ASP A 4 11.28 13.90 -10.50
N PHE A 5 11.10 15.13 -10.00
CA PHE A 5 12.19 15.87 -9.36
C PHE A 5 12.63 15.21 -8.05
N SER A 6 11.66 14.78 -7.25
CA SER A 6 11.93 14.10 -5.97
C SER A 6 12.61 12.76 -6.20
N ALA A 7 12.13 11.95 -7.14
CA ALA A 7 12.73 10.68 -7.50
C ALA A 7 14.19 10.85 -7.98
N ALA A 8 14.46 11.83 -8.85
CA ALA A 8 15.81 12.10 -9.32
C ALA A 8 16.76 12.54 -8.19
N THR A 9 16.26 13.37 -7.25
CA THR A 9 17.05 13.81 -6.09
C THR A 9 17.33 12.64 -5.15
N ASN A 10 16.32 11.83 -4.88
CA ASN A 10 16.44 10.66 -3.99
C ASN A 10 17.38 9.60 -4.58
N ALA A 11 17.37 9.39 -5.91
CA ALA A 11 18.30 8.48 -6.56
C ALA A 11 19.77 8.88 -6.35
N ILE A 12 20.06 10.18 -6.38
CA ILE A 12 21.40 10.70 -6.08
C ILE A 12 21.73 10.48 -4.61
N GLU A 13 20.82 10.79 -3.70
CA GLU A 13 21.02 10.61 -2.26
C GLU A 13 21.25 9.14 -1.89
N ILE A 14 20.46 8.23 -2.43
CA ILE A 14 20.62 6.77 -2.25
C ILE A 14 21.99 6.33 -2.73
N SER A 15 22.45 6.84 -3.88
CA SER A 15 23.79 6.53 -4.43
C SER A 15 24.91 7.00 -3.52
N LEU A 16 24.79 8.19 -2.90
CA LEU A 16 25.75 8.72 -1.94
C LEU A 16 25.80 7.86 -0.66
N TRP A 17 24.65 7.41 -0.18
CA TRP A 17 24.57 6.49 0.95
C TRP A 17 25.20 5.12 0.64
N ASP A 18 24.98 4.59 -0.57
CA ASP A 18 25.63 3.35 -1.02
C ASP A 18 27.15 3.47 -1.04
N ILE A 19 27.67 4.59 -1.58
CA ILE A 19 29.12 4.91 -1.54
C ILE A 19 29.63 4.93 -0.10
N GLN A 20 28.91 5.59 0.83
CA GLN A 20 29.30 5.62 2.23
C GLN A 20 29.33 4.21 2.87
N GLY A 21 28.35 3.38 2.54
CA GLY A 21 28.32 1.96 2.97
C GLY A 21 29.54 1.20 2.50
N LYS A 22 29.89 1.32 1.22
CA LYS A 22 31.05 0.68 0.61
C LYS A 22 32.36 1.18 1.20
N LEU A 23 32.53 2.48 1.37
CA LEU A 23 33.73 3.08 1.98
C LEU A 23 33.94 2.60 3.41
N LYS A 24 32.88 2.43 4.19
CA LYS A 24 32.93 1.98 5.57
C LYS A 24 32.86 0.46 5.72
N ASN A 25 32.71 -0.27 4.63
CA ASN A 25 32.49 -1.71 4.59
C ASN A 25 31.34 -2.15 5.54
N LYS A 26 30.22 -1.43 5.50
CA LYS A 26 29.06 -1.67 6.34
C LYS A 26 27.78 -1.62 5.53
N PRO A 27 26.79 -2.48 5.79
CA PRO A 27 25.44 -2.34 5.26
C PRO A 27 24.85 -0.98 5.63
N LEU A 28 23.99 -0.44 4.77
CA LEU A 28 23.36 0.84 4.98
C LEU A 28 22.55 0.87 6.29
N SER A 29 21.86 -0.21 6.62
CA SER A 29 21.14 -0.35 7.88
C SER A 29 22.00 -0.09 9.11
N HIS A 30 23.28 -0.48 9.08
CA HIS A 30 24.25 -0.26 10.15
C HIS A 30 24.81 1.18 10.20
N LEU A 31 24.62 1.95 9.13
CA LEU A 31 24.97 3.36 9.12
C LEU A 31 23.82 4.23 9.64
N LEU A 32 22.58 3.81 9.38
CA LEU A 32 21.38 4.57 9.71
C LEU A 32 20.84 4.28 11.12
N SER A 33 21.09 3.08 11.67
CA SER A 33 20.54 2.69 12.96
C SER A 33 21.47 1.76 13.74
N ASN A 34 21.41 1.89 15.07
CA ASN A 34 22.04 0.92 15.99
C ASN A 34 21.10 -0.27 16.31
N LYS A 35 19.82 -0.19 15.90
CA LYS A 35 18.83 -1.25 16.08
C LYS A 35 18.51 -1.84 14.72
N ILE A 36 19.00 -3.04 14.47
CA ILE A 36 18.83 -3.74 13.19
C ILE A 36 17.93 -4.94 13.43
N LYS A 37 16.98 -5.12 12.52
CA LYS A 37 16.18 -6.33 12.44
C LYS A 37 16.82 -7.28 11.44
N ASP A 38 17.05 -8.52 11.86
CA ASP A 38 17.61 -9.55 10.98
C ASP A 38 16.62 -9.95 9.87
N LYS A 39 15.32 -9.83 10.14
CA LYS A 39 14.26 -10.16 9.20
C LYS A 39 13.16 -9.10 9.26
N ILE A 40 12.66 -8.74 8.09
CA ILE A 40 11.51 -7.85 7.91
C ILE A 40 10.39 -8.65 7.24
N PRO A 41 9.18 -8.71 7.81
CA PRO A 41 8.04 -9.32 7.15
C PRO A 41 7.74 -8.58 5.84
N VAL A 42 7.45 -9.35 4.80
CA VAL A 42 7.10 -8.80 3.48
C VAL A 42 5.76 -9.35 3.03
N TYR A 43 5.02 -8.58 2.26
CA TYR A 43 3.83 -9.01 1.55
C TYR A 43 4.10 -9.04 0.04
N ALA A 44 3.28 -9.77 -0.69
CA ALA A 44 3.34 -9.81 -2.14
C ALA A 44 2.25 -8.94 -2.75
N ASN A 45 2.63 -8.21 -3.80
CA ASN A 45 1.71 -7.48 -4.64
C ASN A 45 1.29 -8.38 -5.81
N THR A 46 -0.02 -8.47 -6.06
CA THR A 46 -0.57 -9.27 -7.16
C THR A 46 -0.78 -8.45 -8.44
N TRP A 47 -0.25 -7.22 -8.49
CA TRP A 47 -0.39 -6.37 -9.66
C TRP A 47 0.11 -7.06 -10.94
N SER A 48 -0.65 -6.91 -12.01
CA SER A 48 -0.33 -7.40 -13.34
C SER A 48 -0.87 -6.43 -14.38
N GLU A 49 -0.07 -6.10 -15.40
CA GLU A 49 -0.50 -5.30 -16.55
C GLU A 49 -1.70 -5.91 -17.28
N LYS A 50 -1.80 -7.23 -17.26
CA LYS A 50 -2.95 -7.96 -17.75
C LYS A 50 -3.90 -8.17 -16.57
N SER A 51 -5.03 -7.46 -16.55
CA SER A 51 -6.05 -7.70 -15.53
C SER A 51 -6.44 -9.19 -15.51
N PRO A 52 -5.84 -10.02 -14.64
CA PRO A 52 -6.13 -11.44 -14.64
C PRO A 52 -7.55 -11.67 -14.13
N ASN A 53 -8.20 -12.75 -14.56
CA ASN A 53 -9.49 -13.11 -14.00
C ASN A 53 -9.36 -13.42 -12.49
N ILE A 54 -10.46 -13.34 -11.78
CA ILE A 54 -10.50 -13.48 -10.31
C ILE A 54 -9.93 -14.83 -9.86
N LYS A 55 -10.18 -15.90 -10.62
CA LYS A 55 -9.66 -17.24 -10.31
C LYS A 55 -8.13 -17.26 -10.36
N ALA A 56 -7.54 -16.73 -11.43
CA ALA A 56 -6.08 -16.67 -11.58
C ALA A 56 -5.43 -15.82 -10.49
N LEU A 57 -6.08 -14.72 -10.06
CA LEU A 57 -5.61 -13.91 -8.92
C LEU A 57 -5.62 -14.69 -7.62
N SER A 58 -6.68 -15.47 -7.37
CA SER A 58 -6.81 -16.29 -6.16
C SER A 58 -5.75 -17.41 -6.13
N GLU A 59 -5.51 -18.07 -7.26
CA GLU A 59 -4.47 -19.10 -7.40
C GLU A 59 -3.07 -18.49 -7.19
N ARG A 60 -2.82 -17.32 -7.77
CA ARG A 60 -1.54 -16.60 -7.56
C ARG A 60 -1.35 -16.18 -6.12
N ALA A 61 -2.39 -15.71 -5.43
CA ALA A 61 -2.31 -15.34 -4.03
C ALA A 61 -1.89 -16.53 -3.14
N VAL A 62 -2.43 -17.73 -3.40
CA VAL A 62 -2.02 -18.96 -2.68
C VAL A 62 -0.57 -19.30 -2.98
N GLN A 63 -0.15 -19.29 -4.24
CA GLN A 63 1.25 -19.55 -4.62
C GLN A 63 2.24 -18.62 -3.91
N LEU A 64 1.92 -17.33 -3.81
CA LEU A 64 2.77 -16.34 -3.14
C LEU A 64 2.91 -16.64 -1.63
N LEU A 65 1.85 -17.13 -0.99
CA LEU A 65 1.94 -17.57 0.40
C LEU A 65 2.82 -18.82 0.54
N ASP A 66 2.73 -19.76 -0.39
CA ASP A 66 3.61 -20.96 -0.42
C ASP A 66 5.07 -20.58 -0.68
N GLU A 67 5.33 -19.49 -1.41
CA GLU A 67 6.66 -18.88 -1.59
C GLU A 67 7.19 -18.21 -0.31
N GLY A 68 6.36 -18.05 0.74
CA GLY A 68 6.74 -17.53 2.05
C GLY A 68 6.41 -16.06 2.34
N TYR A 69 5.62 -15.41 1.48
CA TYR A 69 5.13 -14.06 1.77
C TYR A 69 4.13 -14.07 2.93
N GLY A 70 4.19 -13.04 3.79
CA GLY A 70 3.36 -12.93 4.99
C GLY A 70 1.98 -12.28 4.77
N GLY A 71 1.68 -11.81 3.57
CA GLY A 71 0.43 -11.14 3.23
C GLY A 71 0.29 -10.90 1.73
N ILE A 72 -0.90 -10.49 1.30
CA ILE A 72 -1.23 -10.27 -0.12
C ILE A 72 -1.84 -8.88 -0.30
N LYS A 73 -1.31 -8.10 -1.25
CA LYS A 73 -1.91 -6.84 -1.71
C LYS A 73 -2.55 -7.02 -3.09
N ILE A 74 -3.76 -6.51 -3.26
CA ILE A 74 -4.54 -6.58 -4.50
C ILE A 74 -5.09 -5.22 -4.89
N TYR A 75 -5.39 -5.05 -6.17
CA TYR A 75 -6.05 -3.88 -6.75
C TYR A 75 -7.49 -4.25 -7.13
N PRO A 76 -8.45 -4.14 -6.19
CA PRO A 76 -9.80 -4.65 -6.42
C PRO A 76 -10.54 -3.92 -7.54
N LEU A 77 -10.30 -2.60 -7.71
CA LEU A 77 -10.96 -1.78 -8.74
C LEU A 77 -10.27 -1.80 -10.11
N GLN A 78 -9.11 -2.47 -10.25
CA GLN A 78 -8.39 -2.49 -11.52
C GLN A 78 -9.23 -3.11 -12.64
N ASN A 79 -9.74 -2.27 -13.57
CA ASN A 79 -10.61 -2.67 -14.68
C ASN A 79 -11.86 -3.48 -14.24
N ARG A 80 -12.46 -3.13 -13.08
CA ARG A 80 -13.62 -3.82 -12.50
C ARG A 80 -14.68 -2.84 -12.01
N THR A 81 -15.93 -3.29 -12.07
CA THR A 81 -17.04 -2.65 -11.36
C THR A 81 -16.91 -2.86 -9.84
N ILE A 82 -17.72 -2.16 -9.05
CA ILE A 82 -17.76 -2.38 -7.59
C ILE A 82 -18.15 -3.82 -7.26
N GLU A 83 -19.12 -4.38 -7.96
CA GLU A 83 -19.61 -5.75 -7.76
C GLU A 83 -18.49 -6.77 -8.03
N GLU A 84 -17.78 -6.62 -9.14
CA GLU A 84 -16.62 -7.46 -9.49
C GLU A 84 -15.44 -7.25 -8.50
N ALA A 85 -15.25 -6.04 -7.98
CA ALA A 85 -14.25 -5.77 -6.95
C ALA A 85 -14.58 -6.51 -5.65
N VAL A 86 -15.84 -6.51 -5.23
CA VAL A 86 -16.31 -7.25 -4.05
C VAL A 86 -16.13 -8.76 -4.25
N GLU A 87 -16.47 -9.28 -5.44
CA GLU A 87 -16.26 -10.69 -5.79
C GLU A 87 -14.77 -11.05 -5.74
N CYS A 88 -13.91 -10.20 -6.27
CA CYS A 88 -12.46 -10.38 -6.25
C CYS A 88 -11.93 -10.47 -4.81
N VAL A 89 -12.29 -9.52 -3.94
CA VAL A 89 -11.90 -9.53 -2.51
C VAL A 89 -12.41 -10.78 -1.81
N SER A 90 -13.67 -11.16 -2.06
CA SER A 90 -14.28 -12.37 -1.49
C SER A 90 -13.55 -13.64 -1.90
N SER A 91 -13.29 -13.80 -3.21
CA SER A 91 -12.62 -14.98 -3.75
C SER A 91 -11.21 -15.16 -3.18
N ILE A 92 -10.44 -14.08 -3.16
CA ILE A 92 -9.08 -14.12 -2.62
C ILE A 92 -9.10 -14.41 -1.11
N ARG A 93 -9.97 -13.72 -0.34
CA ARG A 93 -10.11 -13.97 1.09
C ARG A 93 -10.45 -15.43 1.39
N ASN A 94 -11.35 -16.03 0.62
CA ASN A 94 -11.72 -17.44 0.77
C ASN A 94 -10.53 -18.37 0.47
N SER A 95 -9.69 -18.00 -0.50
CA SER A 95 -8.53 -18.81 -0.89
C SER A 95 -7.38 -18.75 0.12
N ILE A 96 -7.10 -17.56 0.69
CA ILE A 96 -5.98 -17.37 1.61
C ILE A 96 -6.34 -17.54 3.10
N GLY A 97 -7.63 -17.64 3.41
CA GLY A 97 -8.13 -17.74 4.79
C GLY A 97 -8.12 -16.41 5.55
N THR A 98 -8.69 -16.40 6.75
CA THR A 98 -8.93 -15.17 7.54
C THR A 98 -7.71 -14.66 8.31
N LYS A 99 -6.69 -15.48 8.49
CA LYS A 99 -5.50 -15.13 9.28
C LYS A 99 -4.44 -14.36 8.47
N ILE A 100 -4.49 -14.46 7.17
CA ILE A 100 -3.52 -13.81 6.28
C ILE A 100 -3.91 -12.33 6.08
N PRO A 101 -3.01 -11.37 6.28
CA PRO A 101 -3.22 -9.98 5.92
C PRO A 101 -3.56 -9.84 4.43
N LEU A 102 -4.74 -9.29 4.13
CA LEU A 102 -5.17 -8.93 2.79
C LEU A 102 -5.24 -7.41 2.70
N MET A 103 -4.43 -6.81 1.86
CA MET A 103 -4.35 -5.39 1.64
C MET A 103 -5.09 -5.02 0.37
N LEU A 104 -5.89 -3.96 0.42
CA LEU A 104 -6.63 -3.42 -0.72
C LEU A 104 -6.02 -2.09 -1.13
N ASP A 105 -5.55 -2.01 -2.35
CA ASP A 105 -5.00 -0.81 -2.96
C ASP A 105 -5.96 -0.33 -4.05
N LEU A 106 -6.47 0.88 -3.91
CA LEU A 106 -7.42 1.45 -4.85
C LEU A 106 -6.74 2.26 -5.96
N ALA A 107 -5.44 2.49 -5.83
CA ALA A 107 -4.63 3.24 -6.78
C ALA A 107 -5.21 4.62 -7.11
N CYS A 108 -5.85 5.26 -6.12
CA CYS A 108 -6.37 6.64 -6.25
C CYS A 108 -7.43 6.74 -7.38
N PRO A 109 -8.61 6.15 -7.23
CA PRO A 109 -9.65 6.25 -8.27
C PRO A 109 -10.06 7.71 -8.48
N ASP A 110 -10.34 8.08 -9.73
CA ASP A 110 -10.76 9.44 -10.10
C ASP A 110 -12.10 9.86 -9.45
N ASP A 111 -12.89 8.90 -8.99
CA ASP A 111 -14.17 9.12 -8.31
C ASP A 111 -14.08 8.70 -6.84
N LEU A 112 -14.04 9.68 -5.94
CA LEU A 112 -14.11 9.50 -4.49
C LEU A 112 -15.28 8.59 -4.07
N ASN A 113 -16.43 8.68 -4.75
CA ASN A 113 -17.59 7.86 -4.40
C ASN A 113 -17.35 6.36 -4.60
N LEU A 114 -16.42 5.95 -5.49
CA LEU A 114 -16.05 4.56 -5.63
C LEU A 114 -15.44 4.02 -4.34
N ALA A 115 -14.51 4.75 -3.74
CA ALA A 115 -13.89 4.37 -2.47
C ALA A 115 -14.92 4.30 -1.33
N ILE A 116 -15.77 5.33 -1.20
CA ILE A 116 -16.80 5.38 -0.16
C ILE A 116 -17.82 4.23 -0.31
N ARG A 117 -18.24 3.91 -1.54
CA ARG A 117 -19.22 2.84 -1.79
C ARG A 117 -18.64 1.45 -1.62
N LEU A 118 -17.37 1.25 -1.98
CA LEU A 118 -16.70 -0.05 -1.87
C LEU A 118 -16.43 -0.44 -0.41
N ALA A 119 -16.01 0.52 0.43
CA ALA A 119 -15.56 0.27 1.79
C ALA A 119 -16.53 -0.59 2.63
N PRO A 120 -17.83 -0.25 2.79
CA PRO A 120 -18.75 -1.06 3.59
C PRO A 120 -18.99 -2.46 3.02
N LEU A 121 -18.84 -2.62 1.70
CA LEU A 121 -19.05 -3.91 1.05
C LEU A 121 -17.90 -4.89 1.29
N VAL A 122 -16.68 -4.38 1.52
CA VAL A 122 -15.48 -5.19 1.74
C VAL A 122 -15.09 -5.35 3.20
N THR A 123 -15.63 -4.54 4.12
CA THR A 123 -15.32 -4.59 5.56
C THR A 123 -15.51 -5.98 6.16
N LYS A 124 -16.55 -6.70 5.76
CA LYS A 124 -16.82 -8.07 6.21
C LYS A 124 -15.72 -9.08 5.88
N PHE A 125 -14.87 -8.78 4.91
CA PHE A 125 -13.70 -9.60 4.55
C PHE A 125 -12.46 -9.25 5.36
N GLN A 126 -12.55 -8.31 6.29
CA GLN A 126 -11.49 -7.90 7.21
C GLN A 126 -10.17 -7.58 6.50
N PRO A 127 -10.14 -6.63 5.55
CA PRO A 127 -8.89 -6.21 4.94
C PRO A 127 -7.97 -5.61 6.01
N TYR A 128 -6.67 -5.83 5.82
CA TYR A 128 -5.67 -5.32 6.75
C TYR A 128 -5.53 -3.79 6.64
N TRP A 129 -5.63 -3.26 5.42
CA TRP A 129 -5.71 -1.83 5.13
C TRP A 129 -6.47 -1.51 3.83
N TYR A 130 -6.75 -0.22 3.64
CA TYR A 130 -7.43 0.39 2.51
C TYR A 130 -6.55 1.52 1.99
N GLU A 131 -5.73 1.23 0.95
CA GLU A 131 -4.64 2.06 0.47
C GLU A 131 -5.10 2.93 -0.69
N GLU A 132 -4.59 4.16 -0.74
CA GLU A 132 -4.83 5.16 -1.77
C GLU A 132 -6.31 5.25 -2.20
N PRO A 133 -7.24 5.41 -1.25
CA PRO A 133 -8.66 5.52 -1.60
C PRO A 133 -8.98 6.82 -2.34
N VAL A 134 -8.14 7.84 -2.17
CA VAL A 134 -8.13 9.14 -2.86
C VAL A 134 -6.70 9.64 -2.91
N ASP A 135 -6.48 10.75 -3.63
CA ASP A 135 -5.17 11.40 -3.66
C ASP A 135 -4.71 11.79 -2.25
N GLY A 136 -3.49 11.45 -1.90
CA GLY A 136 -2.91 11.77 -0.59
C GLY A 136 -2.79 13.27 -0.31
N GLU A 137 -2.87 14.13 -1.33
CA GLU A 137 -2.96 15.59 -1.17
C GLU A 137 -4.35 16.04 -0.74
N ASP A 138 -5.40 15.25 -0.99
CA ASP A 138 -6.76 15.55 -0.54
C ASP A 138 -7.02 15.07 0.89
N ILE A 139 -6.43 15.80 1.84
CA ILE A 139 -6.50 15.50 3.27
C ILE A 139 -7.94 15.46 3.78
N GLN A 140 -8.84 16.30 3.25
CA GLN A 140 -10.21 16.35 3.72
C GLN A 140 -10.98 15.09 3.32
N SER A 141 -10.82 14.62 2.10
CA SER A 141 -11.43 13.36 1.65
C SER A 141 -10.86 12.15 2.38
N LEU A 142 -9.55 12.13 2.70
CA LEU A 142 -8.95 11.08 3.53
C LEU A 142 -9.60 11.05 4.92
N ILE A 143 -9.78 12.20 5.58
CA ILE A 143 -10.45 12.32 6.88
C ILE A 143 -11.89 11.83 6.79
N GLU A 144 -12.61 12.18 5.72
CA GLU A 144 -13.99 11.76 5.50
C GLU A 144 -14.07 10.23 5.36
N ILE A 145 -13.27 9.63 4.48
CA ILE A 145 -13.23 8.17 4.30
C ILE A 145 -12.90 7.48 5.62
N ARG A 146 -11.90 7.95 6.34
CA ARG A 146 -11.49 7.39 7.62
C ARG A 146 -12.61 7.43 8.67
N LYS A 147 -13.44 8.49 8.66
CA LYS A 147 -14.61 8.59 9.55
C LYS A 147 -15.79 7.72 9.12
N LEU A 148 -15.97 7.52 7.82
CA LEU A 148 -17.09 6.76 7.26
C LEU A 148 -16.83 5.26 7.19
N THR A 149 -15.58 4.84 7.35
CA THR A 149 -15.20 3.44 7.24
C THR A 149 -14.56 2.94 8.54
N GLU A 150 -14.70 1.66 8.82
CA GLU A 150 -13.97 0.98 9.91
C GLU A 150 -12.61 0.45 9.43
N LEU A 151 -12.23 0.78 8.20
CA LEU A 151 -11.00 0.32 7.57
C LEU A 151 -9.84 1.24 7.93
N ARG A 152 -8.65 0.67 8.06
CA ARG A 152 -7.42 1.44 8.22
C ARG A 152 -7.03 2.08 6.91
N VAL A 153 -7.09 3.40 6.85
CA VAL A 153 -6.73 4.18 5.66
C VAL A 153 -5.22 4.35 5.59
N VAL A 154 -4.68 4.14 4.41
CA VAL A 154 -3.24 4.20 4.11
C VAL A 154 -3.00 5.09 2.91
N THR A 155 -1.99 5.96 2.99
CA THR A 155 -1.46 6.75 1.88
C THR A 155 0.01 7.06 2.09
N GLY A 156 0.67 7.58 1.07
CA GLY A 156 2.04 8.08 1.20
C GLY A 156 2.94 7.82 -0.02
N GLU A 157 2.59 6.93 -0.93
CA GLU A 157 3.44 6.58 -2.07
C GLU A 157 3.71 7.75 -3.03
N LYS A 158 2.82 8.76 -3.06
CA LYS A 158 2.94 9.95 -3.90
C LYS A 158 3.46 11.18 -3.16
N GLN A 159 3.71 11.07 -1.86
CA GLN A 159 4.19 12.15 -1.01
C GLN A 159 5.69 12.01 -0.72
N PHE A 160 6.43 13.10 -0.94
CA PHE A 160 7.89 13.09 -0.86
C PHE A 160 8.45 14.06 0.20
N GLU A 161 7.61 14.90 0.79
CA GLU A 161 8.06 15.96 1.68
C GLU A 161 7.57 15.73 3.12
N ILE A 162 8.49 15.80 4.08
CA ILE A 162 8.21 15.68 5.52
C ILE A 162 7.07 16.61 5.99
N PRO A 163 6.94 17.87 5.53
CA PRO A 163 5.82 18.72 5.92
C PRO A 163 4.45 18.13 5.63
N HIS A 164 4.30 17.43 4.50
CA HIS A 164 3.03 16.80 4.13
C HIS A 164 2.67 15.67 5.10
N PHE A 165 3.62 14.77 5.40
CA PHE A 165 3.41 13.71 6.42
C PHE A 165 3.09 14.27 7.81
N LYS A 166 3.71 15.40 8.20
CA LYS A 166 3.37 16.10 9.45
C LYS A 166 1.94 16.63 9.43
N GLN A 167 1.46 17.10 8.29
CA GLN A 167 0.08 17.56 8.15
C GLN A 167 -0.91 16.38 8.24
N LEU A 168 -0.68 15.30 7.50
CA LEU A 168 -1.49 14.06 7.60
C LEU A 168 -1.59 13.57 9.04
N LEU A 169 -0.46 13.58 9.76
CA LEU A 169 -0.41 13.17 11.18
C LEU A 169 -1.20 14.12 12.08
N LYS A 170 -1.00 15.44 11.94
CA LYS A 170 -1.68 16.47 12.73
C LYS A 170 -3.18 16.40 12.58
N GLU A 171 -3.66 16.21 11.34
CA GLU A 171 -5.09 16.13 11.01
C GLU A 171 -5.67 14.72 11.28
N SER A 172 -4.83 13.76 11.68
CA SER A 172 -5.23 12.35 11.84
C SER A 172 -5.93 11.81 10.59
N ALA A 173 -5.41 12.15 9.41
CA ALA A 173 -6.06 11.85 8.14
C ALA A 173 -5.97 10.37 7.75
N VAL A 174 -4.94 9.66 8.22
CA VAL A 174 -4.68 8.24 7.91
C VAL A 174 -4.26 7.46 9.14
N ASP A 175 -4.29 6.15 9.03
CA ASP A 175 -3.89 5.22 10.10
C ASP A 175 -2.46 4.71 9.90
N ILE A 176 -2.02 4.62 8.66
CA ILE A 176 -0.69 4.11 8.26
C ILE A 176 -0.10 5.02 7.19
N PHE A 177 1.19 5.28 7.28
CA PHE A 177 1.98 5.90 6.22
C PHE A 177 2.70 4.82 5.41
N ASN A 178 2.64 4.93 4.09
CA ASN A 178 3.31 4.04 3.15
C ASN A 178 4.19 4.85 2.17
N PRO A 179 5.23 5.56 2.66
CA PRO A 179 6.08 6.39 1.81
C PRO A 179 6.99 5.52 0.94
N ASP A 180 7.21 5.94 -0.30
CA ASP A 180 8.32 5.48 -1.09
C ASP A 180 9.63 6.05 -0.57
N ILE A 181 10.70 5.26 -0.68
CA ILE A 181 12.06 5.69 -0.35
C ILE A 181 12.87 6.05 -1.61
N ALA A 182 12.27 5.90 -2.77
CA ALA A 182 12.93 6.19 -4.05
C ALA A 182 12.56 7.58 -4.57
#